data_3b7d007a4795b082649944c34cbda4f9
#
_entry.id   3b7d007a4795b082649944c34cbda4f9
#
_cell.length_a   1.000
_cell.length_b   1.000
_cell.length_c   1.000
_cell.angle_alpha   90.00
_cell.angle_beta   90.00
_cell.angle_gamma   90.00
#
_symmetry.space_group_name_H-M   'P 1'
#
loop_
_entity.id
_entity.type
_entity.pdbx_description
1 polymer ?
#
loop_
_entity_poly.entity_id
_entity_poly.type
_entity_poly.pdbx_seq_one_letter_code
_entity_poly.pdbx_strand_id
1 'polypeptide(L)'
;CEGLWQSGCMEESFIACQWAYTRHKEFVPDDFATLERWVHTYLSNWASCDTLCNHTIGAFIQSYPEHLADLKRWARTPNRWVRRASAVTLIIPARQGQFLPDILEIADILLMDEDDMVQKGYGWMLKAASQAHQQEIFEFVMARKAVMPRTALRYAIEKMPKELKEKAMAREPERRKRAGK
;
A
#
# COMPACT_ATOMS: atom_id res chain seq x y z
N CYS A 1 -0.99 3.67 24.85
CA CYS A 1 -1.31 2.76 23.71
C CYS A 1 -0.64 1.39 23.85
N GLU A 2 0.61 1.29 24.36
CA GLU A 2 1.36 0.02 24.40
C GLU A 2 0.60 -1.11 25.12
N GLY A 3 0.04 -0.86 26.31
CA GLY A 3 -0.73 -1.88 27.05
C GLY A 3 -1.97 -2.38 26.29
N LEU A 4 -2.60 -1.54 25.47
CA LEU A 4 -3.73 -1.96 24.65
C LEU A 4 -3.29 -2.89 23.50
N TRP A 5 -2.10 -2.67 22.93
CA TRP A 5 -1.52 -3.58 21.95
C TRP A 5 -1.16 -4.94 22.57
N GLN A 6 -0.64 -4.93 23.77
CA GLN A 6 -0.17 -6.14 24.48
C GLN A 6 -1.31 -7.05 24.94
N SER A 7 -2.54 -6.55 25.06
CA SER A 7 -3.70 -7.34 25.46
C SER A 7 -4.06 -8.45 24.46
N GLY A 8 -3.69 -8.26 23.17
CA GLY A 8 -4.08 -9.15 22.09
C GLY A 8 -5.56 -9.04 21.68
N CYS A 9 -6.33 -8.15 22.32
CA CYS A 9 -7.72 -7.90 21.99
C CYS A 9 -7.81 -6.94 20.78
N MET A 10 -8.60 -7.31 19.77
CA MET A 10 -8.71 -6.54 18.53
C MET A 10 -9.33 -5.16 18.78
N GLU A 11 -10.34 -5.09 19.61
CA GLU A 11 -11.02 -3.85 19.98
C GLU A 11 -10.08 -2.87 20.69
N GLU A 12 -9.22 -3.37 21.57
CA GLU A 12 -8.22 -2.57 22.25
C GLU A 12 -7.13 -2.08 21.29
N SER A 13 -6.77 -2.89 20.30
CA SER A 13 -5.86 -2.46 19.22
C SER A 13 -6.45 -1.30 18.42
N PHE A 14 -7.77 -1.30 18.14
CA PHE A 14 -8.44 -0.20 17.47
C PHE A 14 -8.48 1.06 18.33
N ILE A 15 -8.69 0.92 19.66
CA ILE A 15 -8.60 2.06 20.59
C ILE A 15 -7.18 2.65 20.56
N ALA A 16 -6.14 1.80 20.58
CA ALA A 16 -4.76 2.25 20.48
C ALA A 16 -4.48 3.04 19.19
N CYS A 17 -4.95 2.54 18.04
CA CYS A 17 -4.86 3.22 16.76
C CYS A 17 -5.57 4.59 16.80
N GLN A 18 -6.80 4.62 17.31
CA GLN A 18 -7.60 5.84 17.38
C GLN A 18 -6.96 6.89 18.31
N TRP A 19 -6.48 6.49 19.47
CA TRP A 19 -5.80 7.41 20.40
C TRP A 19 -4.51 7.96 19.80
N ALA A 20 -3.71 7.13 19.14
CA ALA A 20 -2.53 7.60 18.44
C ALA A 20 -2.89 8.60 17.35
N TYR A 21 -3.93 8.31 16.55
CA TYR A 21 -4.38 9.22 15.50
C TYR A 21 -4.90 10.55 16.05
N THR A 22 -5.60 10.59 17.19
CA THR A 22 -6.07 11.85 17.77
C THR A 22 -4.92 12.81 18.14
N ARG A 23 -3.72 12.26 18.35
CA ARG A 23 -2.52 13.02 18.68
C ARG A 23 -1.58 13.25 17.46
N HIS A 24 -2.00 12.92 16.25
CA HIS A 24 -1.12 12.97 15.06
C HIS A 24 -0.47 14.34 14.81
N LYS A 25 -1.12 15.43 15.22
CA LYS A 25 -0.56 16.79 15.10
C LYS A 25 0.57 17.11 16.07
N GLU A 26 0.74 16.28 17.08
CA GLU A 26 1.77 16.43 18.11
C GLU A 26 2.96 15.51 17.88
N PHE A 27 2.94 14.70 16.82
CA PHE A 27 4.05 13.81 16.48
C PHE A 27 5.33 14.59 16.25
N VAL A 28 6.43 14.00 16.71
CA VAL A 28 7.80 14.43 16.45
C VAL A 28 8.55 13.31 15.70
N PRO A 29 9.67 13.58 15.03
CA PRO A 29 10.41 12.57 14.25
C PRO A 29 10.71 11.29 15.03
N ASP A 30 11.03 11.39 16.33
CA ASP A 30 11.36 10.25 17.19
C ASP A 30 10.20 9.28 17.41
N ASP A 31 8.95 9.71 17.19
CA ASP A 31 7.78 8.84 17.32
C ASP A 31 7.78 7.72 16.27
N PHE A 32 8.52 7.89 15.16
CA PHE A 32 8.62 6.86 14.13
C PHE A 32 9.08 5.52 14.69
N ALA A 33 10.07 5.52 15.56
CA ALA A 33 10.59 4.29 16.18
C ALA A 33 9.49 3.52 16.94
N THR A 34 8.56 4.23 17.59
CA THR A 34 7.42 3.61 18.26
C THR A 34 6.40 3.06 17.27
N LEU A 35 6.06 3.84 16.23
CA LEU A 35 5.12 3.41 15.19
C LEU A 35 5.66 2.20 14.41
N GLU A 36 6.93 2.20 14.04
CA GLU A 36 7.60 1.08 13.38
C GLU A 36 7.59 -0.18 14.24
N ARG A 37 7.92 -0.04 15.54
CA ARG A 37 7.87 -1.17 16.47
C ARG A 37 6.47 -1.76 16.54
N TRP A 38 5.41 -0.95 16.56
CA TRP A 38 4.02 -1.45 16.57
C TRP A 38 3.70 -2.23 15.29
N VAL A 39 4.12 -1.72 14.13
CA VAL A 39 3.95 -2.41 12.85
C VAL A 39 4.61 -3.79 12.85
N HIS A 40 5.85 -3.87 13.35
CA HIS A 40 6.61 -5.11 13.34
C HIS A 40 6.17 -6.12 14.42
N THR A 41 5.65 -5.64 15.56
CA THR A 41 5.37 -6.47 16.72
C THR A 41 3.91 -6.90 16.81
N TYR A 42 2.97 -5.99 16.49
CA TYR A 42 1.55 -6.21 16.83
C TYR A 42 0.64 -6.43 15.63
N LEU A 43 1.05 -6.05 14.41
CA LEU A 43 0.19 -6.26 13.25
C LEU A 43 0.18 -7.74 12.84
N SER A 44 -0.98 -8.37 13.04
CA SER A 44 -1.21 -9.79 12.75
C SER A 44 -2.41 -10.04 11.82
N ASN A 45 -3.15 -8.97 11.45
CA ASN A 45 -4.30 -9.05 10.57
C ASN A 45 -4.46 -7.76 9.76
N TRP A 46 -5.31 -7.82 8.71
CA TRP A 46 -5.52 -6.68 7.82
C TRP A 46 -6.23 -5.51 8.51
N ALA A 47 -7.13 -5.77 9.45
CA ALA A 47 -7.94 -4.73 10.07
C ALA A 47 -7.09 -3.79 10.95
N SER A 48 -6.24 -4.35 11.83
CA SER A 48 -5.31 -3.56 12.63
C SER A 48 -4.23 -2.88 11.75
N CYS A 49 -3.76 -3.57 10.71
CA CYS A 49 -2.81 -3.01 9.76
C CYS A 49 -3.39 -1.76 9.06
N ASP A 50 -4.59 -1.88 8.50
CA ASP A 50 -5.20 -0.78 7.75
C ASP A 50 -5.58 0.38 8.67
N THR A 51 -6.07 0.10 9.88
CA THR A 51 -6.45 1.14 10.84
C THR A 51 -5.24 1.94 11.31
N LEU A 52 -4.13 1.28 11.67
CA LEU A 52 -2.91 1.96 12.11
C LEU A 52 -2.25 2.72 10.95
N CYS A 53 -2.05 2.03 9.82
CA CYS A 53 -1.19 2.53 8.76
C CYS A 53 -1.88 3.60 7.91
N ASN A 54 -3.15 3.40 7.53
CA ASN A 54 -3.86 4.33 6.65
C ASN A 54 -4.07 5.71 7.29
N HIS A 55 -4.31 5.77 8.60
CA HIS A 55 -4.56 7.02 9.32
C HIS A 55 -3.32 7.52 10.07
N THR A 56 -2.88 6.78 11.08
CA THR A 56 -1.85 7.25 12.01
C THR A 56 -0.50 7.39 11.33
N ILE A 57 -0.01 6.32 10.69
CA ILE A 57 1.30 6.36 10.02
C ILE A 57 1.22 7.20 8.75
N GLY A 58 0.10 7.16 8.01
CA GLY A 58 -0.11 8.02 6.85
C GLY A 58 0.01 9.51 7.18
N ALA A 59 -0.61 9.96 8.29
CA ALA A 59 -0.47 11.32 8.78
C ALA A 59 0.96 11.65 9.22
N PHE A 60 1.65 10.68 9.84
CA PHE A 60 3.06 10.83 10.21
C PHE A 60 3.94 11.03 8.97
N ILE A 61 3.81 10.19 7.95
CA ILE A 61 4.58 10.29 6.68
C ILE A 61 4.30 11.62 5.95
N GLN A 62 3.08 12.14 6.02
CA GLN A 62 2.79 13.46 5.45
C GLN A 62 3.54 14.59 6.16
N SER A 63 3.77 14.47 7.46
CA SER A 63 4.53 15.44 8.27
C SER A 63 6.04 15.23 8.14
N TYR A 64 6.49 14.01 7.96
CA TYR A 64 7.90 13.59 7.95
C TYR A 64 8.20 12.69 6.73
N PRO A 65 8.21 13.26 5.51
CA PRO A 65 8.36 12.49 4.27
C PRO A 65 9.72 11.81 4.09
N GLU A 66 10.73 12.16 4.87
CA GLU A 66 12.03 11.46 4.92
C GLU A 66 11.88 9.97 5.25
N HIS A 67 10.82 9.58 5.96
CA HIS A 67 10.49 8.19 6.29
C HIS A 67 9.85 7.38 5.13
N LEU A 68 9.68 7.97 3.96
CA LEU A 68 9.31 7.22 2.75
C LEU A 68 10.34 6.13 2.41
N ALA A 69 11.63 6.36 2.72
CA ALA A 69 12.67 5.36 2.58
C ALA A 69 12.44 4.13 3.47
N ASP A 70 11.89 4.33 4.66
CA ASP A 70 11.55 3.24 5.57
C ASP A 70 10.38 2.40 5.04
N LEU A 71 9.37 3.01 4.42
CA LEU A 71 8.29 2.26 3.77
C LEU A 71 8.81 1.38 2.63
N LYS A 72 9.78 1.85 1.85
CA LYS A 72 10.45 1.04 0.82
C LYS A 72 11.23 -0.13 1.42
N ARG A 73 11.81 0.06 2.61
CA ARG A 73 12.45 -1.01 3.38
C ARG A 73 11.41 -2.01 3.89
N TRP A 74 10.27 -1.54 4.41
CA TRP A 74 9.15 -2.40 4.85
C TRP A 74 8.61 -3.29 3.72
N ALA A 75 8.54 -2.75 2.51
CA ALA A 75 8.11 -3.50 1.32
C ALA A 75 8.98 -4.73 0.99
N ARG A 76 10.20 -4.82 1.55
CA ARG A 76 11.15 -5.91 1.32
C ARG A 76 11.26 -6.90 2.49
N THR A 77 10.48 -6.71 3.57
CA THR A 77 10.55 -7.58 4.74
C THR A 77 9.88 -8.95 4.49
N PRO A 78 10.25 -10.01 5.22
CA PRO A 78 9.58 -11.30 5.11
C PRO A 78 8.17 -11.29 5.69
N ASN A 79 7.84 -10.35 6.60
CA ASN A 79 6.53 -10.27 7.23
C ASN A 79 5.50 -9.63 6.27
N ARG A 80 4.48 -10.41 5.89
CA ARG A 80 3.40 -9.98 4.99
C ARG A 80 2.67 -8.71 5.45
N TRP A 81 2.47 -8.57 6.76
CA TRP A 81 1.76 -7.42 7.31
C TRP A 81 2.58 -6.14 7.24
N VAL A 82 3.91 -6.25 7.41
CA VAL A 82 4.83 -5.12 7.22
C VAL A 82 4.90 -4.72 5.75
N ARG A 83 4.95 -5.71 4.81
CA ARG A 83 4.86 -5.41 3.36
C ARG A 83 3.54 -4.75 3.00
N ARG A 84 2.40 -5.25 3.55
CA ARG A 84 1.10 -4.59 3.36
C ARG A 84 1.10 -3.18 3.93
N ALA A 85 1.63 -2.98 5.14
CA ALA A 85 1.73 -1.68 5.81
C ALA A 85 2.44 -0.64 4.94
N SER A 86 3.53 -1.01 4.24
CA SER A 86 4.25 -0.09 3.35
C SER A 86 3.36 0.54 2.28
N ALA A 87 2.42 -0.22 1.73
CA ALA A 87 1.50 0.26 0.71
C ALA A 87 0.30 1.00 1.31
N VAL A 88 -0.37 0.42 2.33
CA VAL A 88 -1.62 1.02 2.84
C VAL A 88 -1.38 2.32 3.59
N THR A 89 -0.18 2.56 4.11
CA THR A 89 0.23 3.85 4.69
C THR A 89 0.04 5.00 3.70
N LEU A 90 0.27 4.77 2.43
CA LEU A 90 0.22 5.81 1.40
C LEU A 90 -1.17 6.01 0.76
N ILE A 91 -2.22 5.31 1.20
CA ILE A 91 -3.54 5.41 0.56
C ILE A 91 -4.13 6.82 0.66
N ILE A 92 -4.11 7.45 1.83
CA ILE A 92 -4.63 8.82 2.00
C ILE A 92 -3.74 9.83 1.28
N PRO A 93 -2.42 9.85 1.46
CA PRO A 93 -1.53 10.72 0.69
C PRO A 93 -1.68 10.54 -0.83
N ALA A 94 -1.77 9.30 -1.32
CA ALA A 94 -1.96 8.99 -2.73
C ALA A 94 -3.24 9.60 -3.31
N ARG A 95 -4.35 9.52 -2.57
CA ARG A 95 -5.62 10.14 -2.97
C ARG A 95 -5.53 11.65 -3.08
N GLN A 96 -4.66 12.26 -2.30
CA GLN A 96 -4.38 13.69 -2.30
C GLN A 96 -3.34 14.09 -3.37
N GLY A 97 -2.86 13.15 -4.18
CA GLY A 97 -1.89 13.39 -5.24
C GLY A 97 -0.44 13.51 -4.77
N GLN A 98 -0.16 13.08 -3.53
CA GLN A 98 1.19 13.17 -2.95
C GLN A 98 2.01 11.89 -3.23
N PHE A 99 3.33 12.03 -3.27
CA PHE A 99 4.32 10.95 -3.27
C PHE A 99 4.22 9.97 -4.45
N LEU A 100 3.75 10.41 -5.62
CA LEU A 100 3.60 9.53 -6.78
C LEU A 100 4.86 8.72 -7.12
N PRO A 101 6.08 9.28 -7.16
CA PRO A 101 7.29 8.50 -7.44
C PRO A 101 7.51 7.36 -6.43
N ASP A 102 7.30 7.61 -5.14
CA ASP A 102 7.48 6.62 -4.08
C ASP A 102 6.40 5.54 -4.12
N ILE A 103 5.16 5.92 -4.45
CA ILE A 103 4.04 5.00 -4.67
C ILE A 103 4.36 4.03 -5.80
N LEU A 104 4.87 4.51 -6.93
CA LEU A 104 5.25 3.67 -8.07
C LEU A 104 6.42 2.75 -7.73
N GLU A 105 7.42 3.24 -6.98
CA GLU A 105 8.55 2.44 -6.53
C GLU A 105 8.12 1.33 -5.55
N ILE A 106 7.28 1.64 -4.56
CA ILE A 106 6.74 0.62 -3.63
C ILE A 106 5.90 -0.40 -4.40
N ALA A 107 5.08 0.04 -5.35
CA ALA A 107 4.30 -0.86 -6.19
C ALA A 107 5.18 -1.78 -7.05
N ASP A 108 6.33 -1.31 -7.53
CA ASP A 108 7.32 -2.13 -8.23
C ASP A 108 8.00 -3.16 -7.32
N ILE A 109 8.36 -2.76 -6.10
CA ILE A 109 8.93 -3.69 -5.11
C ILE A 109 7.96 -4.82 -4.80
N LEU A 110 6.67 -4.52 -4.67
CA LEU A 110 5.62 -5.46 -4.31
C LEU A 110 4.98 -6.16 -5.52
N LEU A 111 5.39 -5.83 -6.75
CA LEU A 111 4.72 -6.24 -7.98
C LEU A 111 4.47 -7.73 -8.09
N MET A 112 5.48 -8.53 -7.72
CA MET A 112 5.47 -9.99 -7.82
C MET A 112 5.18 -10.68 -6.48
N ASP A 113 4.64 -9.97 -5.50
CA ASP A 113 4.32 -10.55 -4.20
C ASP A 113 3.24 -11.64 -4.35
N GLU A 114 3.49 -12.81 -3.77
CA GLU A 114 2.58 -13.95 -3.86
C GLU A 114 1.41 -13.86 -2.86
N ASP A 115 1.54 -13.00 -1.84
CA ASP A 115 0.53 -12.85 -0.81
C ASP A 115 -0.66 -12.00 -1.26
N ASP A 116 -1.85 -12.57 -1.24
CA ASP A 116 -3.09 -11.92 -1.67
C ASP A 116 -3.41 -10.64 -0.88
N MET A 117 -3.08 -10.59 0.42
CA MET A 117 -3.28 -9.40 1.25
C MET A 117 -2.32 -8.27 0.89
N VAL A 118 -1.10 -8.59 0.47
CA VAL A 118 -0.14 -7.60 -0.03
C VAL A 118 -0.57 -7.12 -1.41
N GLN A 119 -0.98 -8.03 -2.30
CA GLN A 119 -1.51 -7.68 -3.63
C GLN A 119 -2.72 -6.72 -3.55
N LYS A 120 -3.66 -6.99 -2.64
CA LYS A 120 -4.80 -6.10 -2.35
C LYS A 120 -4.33 -4.75 -1.80
N GLY A 121 -3.32 -4.75 -0.93
CA GLY A 121 -2.75 -3.54 -0.32
C GLY A 121 -2.19 -2.56 -1.36
N TYR A 122 -1.22 -3.01 -2.16
CA TYR A 122 -0.65 -2.12 -3.17
C TYR A 122 -1.60 -1.83 -4.33
N GLY A 123 -2.48 -2.76 -4.67
CA GLY A 123 -3.56 -2.49 -5.63
C GLY A 123 -4.50 -1.38 -5.14
N TRP A 124 -4.82 -1.35 -3.83
CA TRP A 124 -5.60 -0.27 -3.23
C TRP A 124 -4.84 1.07 -3.21
N MET A 125 -3.56 1.06 -2.92
CA MET A 125 -2.69 2.25 -3.01
C MET A 125 -2.71 2.82 -4.43
N LEU A 126 -2.51 2.00 -5.46
CA LEU A 126 -2.60 2.42 -6.86
C LEU A 126 -3.99 2.94 -7.24
N LYS A 127 -5.07 2.29 -6.76
CA LYS A 127 -6.45 2.78 -6.93
C LYS A 127 -6.64 4.17 -6.30
N ALA A 128 -6.07 4.42 -5.13
CA ALA A 128 -6.15 5.71 -4.49
C ALA A 128 -5.39 6.78 -5.29
N ALA A 129 -4.17 6.47 -5.73
CA ALA A 129 -3.34 7.34 -6.56
C ALA A 129 -3.99 7.66 -7.92
N SER A 130 -4.72 6.70 -8.51
CA SER A 130 -5.40 6.93 -9.80
C SER A 130 -6.50 8.00 -9.75
N GLN A 131 -6.92 8.43 -8.58
CA GLN A 131 -7.91 9.51 -8.46
C GLN A 131 -7.29 10.89 -8.74
N ALA A 132 -6.01 11.06 -8.48
CA ALA A 132 -5.25 12.28 -8.76
C ALA A 132 -4.36 12.14 -10.02
N HIS A 133 -3.85 10.95 -10.30
CA HIS A 133 -2.86 10.63 -11.32
C HIS A 133 -3.33 9.47 -12.21
N GLN A 134 -4.52 9.62 -12.82
CA GLN A 134 -5.15 8.50 -13.56
C GLN A 134 -4.28 8.00 -14.71
N GLN A 135 -3.70 8.92 -15.49
CA GLN A 135 -2.93 8.57 -16.69
C GLN A 135 -1.63 7.84 -16.31
N GLU A 136 -0.89 8.37 -15.34
CA GLU A 136 0.39 7.81 -14.90
C GLU A 136 0.20 6.42 -14.29
N ILE A 137 -0.85 6.24 -13.48
CA ILE A 137 -1.18 4.93 -12.92
C ILE A 137 -1.63 3.95 -14.00
N PHE A 138 -2.40 4.41 -14.99
CA PHE A 138 -2.80 3.55 -16.11
C PHE A 138 -1.59 3.10 -16.92
N GLU A 139 -0.66 3.99 -17.24
CA GLU A 139 0.59 3.68 -17.95
C GLU A 139 1.45 2.69 -17.15
N PHE A 140 1.59 2.92 -15.82
CA PHE A 140 2.28 1.99 -14.94
C PHE A 140 1.69 0.59 -14.99
N VAL A 141 0.36 0.48 -14.89
CA VAL A 141 -0.35 -0.80 -14.95
C VAL A 141 -0.18 -1.45 -16.33
N MET A 142 -0.33 -0.70 -17.42
CA MET A 142 -0.20 -1.24 -18.78
C MET A 142 1.20 -1.78 -19.07
N ALA A 143 2.24 -1.11 -18.58
CA ALA A 143 3.62 -1.57 -18.73
C ALA A 143 3.91 -2.87 -17.96
N ARG A 144 3.13 -3.20 -16.94
CA ARG A 144 3.35 -4.32 -16.00
C ARG A 144 2.27 -5.38 -16.04
N LYS A 145 1.18 -5.19 -16.77
CA LYS A 145 0.00 -6.07 -16.75
C LYS A 145 0.29 -7.53 -17.08
N ALA A 146 1.35 -7.79 -17.84
CA ALA A 146 1.75 -9.14 -18.23
C ALA A 146 2.22 -10.00 -17.03
N VAL A 147 2.80 -9.34 -16.02
CA VAL A 147 3.36 -9.98 -14.82
C VAL A 147 2.59 -9.64 -13.54
N MET A 148 1.81 -8.57 -13.57
CA MET A 148 1.05 -8.11 -12.41
C MET A 148 -0.04 -9.11 -12.02
N PRO A 149 -0.12 -9.56 -10.73
CA PRO A 149 -1.17 -10.42 -10.26
C PRO A 149 -2.56 -9.86 -10.53
N ARG A 150 -3.49 -10.73 -10.96
CA ARG A 150 -4.86 -10.30 -11.34
C ARG A 150 -5.62 -9.64 -10.20
N THR A 151 -5.35 -10.04 -8.95
CA THR A 151 -5.91 -9.38 -7.76
C THR A 151 -5.50 -7.91 -7.73
N ALA A 152 -4.21 -7.63 -7.77
CA ALA A 152 -3.69 -6.26 -7.72
C ALA A 152 -4.14 -5.42 -8.93
N LEU A 153 -4.11 -6.00 -10.13
CA LEU A 153 -4.60 -5.35 -11.35
C LEU A 153 -6.05 -4.88 -11.20
N ARG A 154 -6.95 -5.76 -10.75
CA ARG A 154 -8.37 -5.42 -10.55
C ARG A 154 -8.55 -4.29 -9.55
N TYR A 155 -7.82 -4.33 -8.43
CA TYR A 155 -7.86 -3.26 -7.44
C TYR A 155 -7.36 -1.94 -8.01
N ALA A 156 -6.20 -1.93 -8.68
CA ALA A 156 -5.58 -0.71 -9.20
C ALA A 156 -6.50 0.05 -10.18
N ILE A 157 -7.22 -0.67 -11.03
CA ILE A 157 -8.07 -0.06 -12.07
C ILE A 157 -9.54 0.16 -11.63
N GLU A 158 -9.92 -0.22 -10.41
CA GLU A 158 -11.33 -0.25 -9.95
C GLU A 158 -12.07 1.08 -10.14
N LYS A 159 -11.39 2.20 -9.98
CA LYS A 159 -11.99 3.55 -10.12
C LYS A 159 -11.78 4.17 -11.49
N MET A 160 -11.09 3.52 -12.40
CA MET A 160 -10.87 4.01 -13.76
C MET A 160 -12.14 3.92 -14.63
N PRO A 161 -12.26 4.71 -15.70
CA PRO A 161 -13.32 4.58 -16.69
C PRO A 161 -13.38 3.18 -17.32
N LYS A 162 -14.57 2.79 -17.78
CA LYS A 162 -14.82 1.45 -18.37
C LYS A 162 -13.83 1.09 -19.48
N GLU A 163 -13.57 2.02 -20.38
CA GLU A 163 -12.65 1.82 -21.50
C GLU A 163 -11.23 1.47 -21.07
N LEU A 164 -10.71 2.15 -20.04
CA LEU A 164 -9.38 1.87 -19.49
C LEU A 164 -9.34 0.51 -18.77
N LYS A 165 -10.42 0.16 -18.06
CA LYS A 165 -10.56 -1.17 -17.44
C LYS A 165 -10.52 -2.28 -18.47
N GLU A 166 -11.27 -2.14 -19.56
CA GLU A 166 -11.32 -3.13 -20.66
C GLU A 166 -9.93 -3.30 -21.29
N LYS A 167 -9.22 -2.20 -21.55
CA LYS A 167 -7.85 -2.25 -22.08
C LYS A 167 -6.87 -2.93 -21.13
N ALA A 168 -6.93 -2.62 -19.84
CA ALA A 168 -6.07 -3.23 -18.84
C ALA A 168 -6.37 -4.72 -18.65
N MET A 169 -7.64 -5.11 -18.69
CA MET A 169 -8.09 -6.49 -18.50
C MET A 169 -7.93 -7.37 -19.74
N ALA A 170 -7.80 -6.79 -20.93
CA ALA A 170 -7.58 -7.54 -22.17
C ALA A 170 -6.31 -8.39 -22.07
N ARG A 171 -6.41 -9.67 -22.43
CA ARG A 171 -5.23 -10.55 -22.57
C ARG A 171 -4.44 -10.11 -23.78
N GLU A 172 -3.13 -10.08 -23.68
CA GLU A 172 -2.28 -9.95 -24.85
C GLU A 172 -2.51 -11.20 -25.74
N PRO A 173 -2.68 -11.03 -27.06
CA PRO A 173 -2.71 -12.18 -27.96
C PRO A 173 -1.39 -12.93 -27.79
N GLU A 174 -1.45 -14.23 -27.55
CA GLU A 174 -0.25 -15.09 -27.51
C GLU A 174 0.60 -14.79 -28.75
N ARG A 175 1.82 -14.30 -28.54
CA ARG A 175 2.80 -14.24 -29.60
C ARG A 175 2.98 -15.66 -30.12
N ARG A 176 2.30 -16.01 -31.22
CA ARG A 176 2.56 -17.26 -31.94
C ARG A 176 4.07 -17.35 -32.11
N LYS A 177 4.69 -18.29 -31.37
CA LYS A 177 6.07 -18.72 -31.69
C LYS A 177 6.05 -19.06 -33.17
N ARG A 178 6.62 -18.20 -34.00
CA ARG A 178 6.94 -18.57 -35.36
C ARG A 178 7.92 -19.75 -35.24
N ALA A 179 7.40 -20.96 -35.43
CA ALA A 179 8.21 -22.12 -35.69
C ALA A 179 8.98 -21.82 -36.99
N GLY A 180 10.24 -21.50 -36.82
CA GLY A 180 11.17 -21.48 -37.93
C GLY A 180 11.28 -22.88 -38.47
N LYS A 181 10.93 -23.07 -39.72
CA LYS A 181 11.40 -24.17 -40.55
C LYS A 181 12.84 -23.89 -40.97
#